data_6cef20297e9dfb3ef5cc3c83fd3d5fa6
#
_entry.id   6cef20297e9dfb3ef5cc3c83fd3d5fa6
#
_cell.length_a   1.000
_cell.length_b   1.000
_cell.length_c   1.000
_cell.angle_alpha   90.00
_cell.angle_beta   90.00
_cell.angle_gamma   90.00
#
_symmetry.space_group_name_H-M   'P 1'
#
loop_
_entity.id
_entity.type
_entity.pdbx_description
1 polymer ?
#
loop_
_entity_poly.entity_id
_entity_poly.type
_entity_poly.pdbx_seq_one_letter_code
_entity_poly.pdbx_strand_id
1 'polypeptide(L)'
;IWILVLLAVAVVLVSILVFRLHAFLTLLLAGLLVAALTGNQAVETYTDREVAKEKMTVAEAEKMQSNSALITAPTRLTVAFGHTVGKIGILIALASIIGQCLLESQAAAVIVDRLLKLTGPKRAPEALAASSFLLGIPVFFDTVFYLMVPLARSLRERVGKNYVLFILAILAGGSIAHSLVPPTPGPLLVAEQFEDVSIANMM
;
A
#
# COMPACT_ATOMS: atom_id res chain seq x y z
N ILE A 1 13.63 12.14 16.17
CA ILE A 1 12.68 11.58 15.17
C ILE A 1 13.39 10.56 14.28
N TRP A 2 14.47 10.93 13.58
CA TRP A 2 15.18 10.02 12.66
C TRP A 2 15.68 8.72 13.32
N ILE A 3 16.15 8.79 14.56
CA ILE A 3 16.61 7.60 15.33
C ILE A 3 15.44 6.65 15.56
N LEU A 4 14.25 7.15 15.90
CA LEU A 4 13.04 6.32 16.09
C LEU A 4 12.61 5.64 14.79
N VAL A 5 12.66 6.36 13.67
CA VAL A 5 12.36 5.80 12.35
C VAL A 5 13.35 4.69 11.99
N LEU A 6 14.64 4.93 12.14
CA LEU A 6 15.67 3.93 11.87
C LEU A 6 15.52 2.70 12.78
N LEU A 7 15.20 2.91 14.06
CA LEU A 7 14.95 1.83 15.01
C LEU A 7 13.73 1.00 14.60
N ALA A 8 12.63 1.64 14.22
CA ALA A 8 11.43 0.96 13.75
C ALA A 8 11.72 0.10 12.50
N VAL A 9 12.42 0.67 11.51
CA VAL A 9 12.84 -0.05 10.31
C VAL A 9 13.75 -1.23 10.66
N ALA A 10 14.74 -1.04 11.55
CA ALA A 10 15.62 -2.11 11.99
C ALA A 10 14.84 -3.24 12.68
N VAL A 11 13.89 -2.91 13.55
CA VAL A 11 13.01 -3.90 14.21
C VAL A 11 12.21 -4.70 13.18
N VAL A 12 11.64 -4.02 12.17
CA VAL A 12 10.88 -4.69 11.11
C VAL A 12 11.79 -5.65 10.32
N LEU A 13 12.95 -5.17 9.87
CA LEU A 13 13.88 -5.99 9.09
C LEU A 13 14.40 -7.19 9.88
N VAL A 14 14.83 -6.99 11.12
CA VAL A 14 15.32 -8.10 11.98
C VAL A 14 14.20 -9.09 12.26
N SER A 15 13.00 -8.63 12.58
CA SER A 15 11.86 -9.50 12.88
C SER A 15 11.46 -10.38 11.69
N ILE A 16 11.49 -9.83 10.47
CA ILE A 16 11.13 -10.58 9.26
C ILE A 16 12.30 -11.48 8.82
N LEU A 17 13.52 -10.94 8.73
CA LEU A 17 14.64 -11.65 8.12
C LEU A 17 15.28 -12.68 9.07
N VAL A 18 15.40 -12.35 10.37
CA VAL A 18 16.05 -13.22 11.36
C VAL A 18 15.04 -14.10 12.06
N PHE A 19 13.98 -13.52 12.63
CA PHE A 19 12.98 -14.25 13.38
C PHE A 19 11.88 -14.87 12.52
N ARG A 20 11.79 -14.50 11.23
CA ARG A 20 10.77 -14.98 10.29
C ARG A 20 9.35 -14.82 10.81
N LEU A 21 9.10 -13.78 11.57
CA LEU A 21 7.77 -13.47 12.10
C LEU A 21 6.83 -13.04 10.97
N HIS A 22 5.54 -13.27 11.19
CA HIS A 22 4.52 -12.80 10.28
C HIS A 22 4.54 -11.27 10.18
N ALA A 23 4.46 -10.71 8.97
CA ALA A 23 4.58 -9.27 8.71
C ALA A 23 3.62 -8.44 9.57
N PHE A 24 2.38 -8.90 9.79
CA PHE A 24 1.40 -8.22 10.64
C PHE A 24 1.89 -8.07 12.09
N LEU A 25 2.40 -9.16 12.69
CA LEU A 25 2.95 -9.12 14.06
C LEU A 25 4.16 -8.21 14.16
N THR A 26 5.01 -8.24 13.15
CA THR A 26 6.20 -7.39 13.07
C THR A 26 5.84 -5.91 13.04
N LEU A 27 4.88 -5.52 12.20
CA LEU A 27 4.40 -4.14 12.11
C LEU A 27 3.72 -3.69 13.40
N LEU A 28 2.94 -4.56 14.03
CA LEU A 28 2.30 -4.29 15.32
C LEU A 28 3.33 -4.08 16.43
N LEU A 29 4.37 -4.91 16.51
CA LEU A 29 5.48 -4.75 17.46
C LEU A 29 6.26 -3.47 17.23
N ALA A 30 6.58 -3.15 15.97
CA ALA A 30 7.27 -1.90 15.62
C ALA A 30 6.41 -0.68 15.97
N GLY A 31 5.10 -0.73 15.70
CA GLY A 31 4.15 0.32 16.07
C GLY A 31 4.05 0.52 17.58
N LEU A 32 3.98 -0.57 18.36
CA LEU A 32 3.99 -0.51 19.83
C LEU A 32 5.29 0.09 20.35
N LEU A 33 6.43 -0.29 19.79
CA LEU A 33 7.73 0.25 20.19
C LEU A 33 7.81 1.76 19.91
N VAL A 34 7.41 2.19 18.73
CA VAL A 34 7.36 3.62 18.39
C VAL A 34 6.41 4.36 19.33
N ALA A 35 5.20 3.82 19.55
CA ALA A 35 4.22 4.42 20.47
C ALA A 35 4.74 4.53 21.90
N ALA A 36 5.51 3.55 22.37
CA ALA A 36 6.11 3.55 23.72
C ALA A 36 7.27 4.55 23.84
N LEU A 37 8.06 4.72 22.79
CA LEU A 37 9.22 5.62 22.77
C LEU A 37 8.86 7.07 22.39
N THR A 38 7.66 7.32 21.85
CA THR A 38 7.19 8.66 21.51
C THR A 38 6.72 9.36 22.79
N GLY A 39 7.45 10.39 23.20
CA GLY A 39 7.10 11.22 24.38
C GLY A 39 5.89 12.13 24.10
N ASN A 40 5.25 12.59 25.18
CA ASN A 40 4.08 13.48 25.09
C ASN A 40 4.37 14.78 24.34
N GLN A 41 5.57 15.35 24.51
CA GLN A 41 6.00 16.55 23.80
C GLN A 41 5.97 16.40 22.26
N ALA A 42 6.26 15.20 21.75
CA ALA A 42 6.17 14.93 20.30
C ALA A 42 4.71 14.90 19.83
N VAL A 43 3.79 14.44 20.67
CA VAL A 43 2.34 14.45 20.38
C VAL A 43 1.80 15.87 20.37
N GLU A 44 2.18 16.69 21.37
CA GLU A 44 1.81 18.13 21.43
C GLU A 44 2.29 18.86 20.17
N THR A 45 3.58 18.71 19.83
CA THR A 45 4.14 19.35 18.62
C THR A 45 3.42 18.91 17.34
N TYR A 46 2.98 17.65 17.26
CA TYR A 46 2.23 17.13 16.13
C TYR A 46 0.82 17.75 16.07
N THR A 47 0.07 17.70 17.17
CA THR A 47 -1.30 18.23 17.22
C THR A 47 -1.34 19.73 16.94
N ASP A 48 -0.41 20.51 17.51
CA ASP A 48 -0.33 21.95 17.27
C ASP A 48 -0.07 22.25 15.78
N ARG A 49 0.77 21.45 15.14
CA ARG A 49 1.03 21.59 13.70
C ARG A 49 -0.17 21.22 12.84
N GLU A 50 -0.92 20.19 13.20
CA GLU A 50 -2.10 19.76 12.44
C GLU A 50 -3.28 20.73 12.63
N VAL A 51 -3.41 21.35 13.81
CA VAL A 51 -4.38 22.44 14.05
C VAL A 51 -4.01 23.68 13.24
N ALA A 52 -2.71 24.05 13.20
CA ALA A 52 -2.24 25.17 12.40
C ALA A 52 -2.45 24.98 10.89
N LYS A 53 -2.58 23.74 10.44
CA LYS A 53 -2.87 23.37 9.05
C LYS A 53 -4.37 23.14 8.78
N GLU A 54 -5.23 23.46 9.71
CA GLU A 54 -6.68 23.22 9.64
C GLU A 54 -7.09 21.75 9.37
N LYS A 55 -6.17 20.82 9.56
CA LYS A 55 -6.40 19.37 9.38
C LYS A 55 -7.01 18.71 10.61
N MET A 56 -6.98 19.38 11.75
CA MET A 56 -7.50 18.92 13.03
C MET A 56 -8.17 20.07 13.77
N THR A 57 -9.31 19.83 14.40
CA THR A 57 -9.96 20.84 15.25
C THR A 57 -9.23 20.96 16.59
N VAL A 58 -9.32 22.14 17.21
CA VAL A 58 -8.72 22.39 18.55
C VAL A 58 -9.24 21.37 19.58
N ALA A 59 -10.53 21.06 19.54
CA ALA A 59 -11.15 20.07 20.45
C ALA A 59 -10.59 18.65 20.25
N GLU A 60 -10.29 18.25 19.03
CA GLU A 60 -9.65 16.95 18.73
C GLU A 60 -8.19 16.94 19.20
N ALA A 61 -7.47 18.05 19.02
CA ALA A 61 -6.10 18.20 19.48
C ALA A 61 -6.01 18.13 21.01
N GLU A 62 -6.85 18.87 21.73
CA GLU A 62 -6.93 18.84 23.20
C GLU A 62 -7.27 17.43 23.70
N LYS A 63 -8.22 16.76 23.08
CA LYS A 63 -8.58 15.37 23.40
C LYS A 63 -7.42 14.40 23.15
N MET A 64 -6.66 14.60 22.09
CA MET A 64 -5.50 13.78 21.78
C MET A 64 -4.33 14.06 22.74
N GLN A 65 -4.10 15.31 23.12
CA GLN A 65 -3.08 15.72 24.10
C GLN A 65 -3.42 15.23 25.50
N SER A 66 -4.65 15.45 25.98
CA SER A 66 -5.10 14.99 27.30
C SER A 66 -5.07 13.46 27.39
N ASN A 67 -5.47 12.80 26.35
CA ASN A 67 -5.36 11.36 26.26
C ASN A 67 -3.90 10.88 26.20
N SER A 68 -2.98 11.60 25.55
CA SER A 68 -1.58 11.20 25.42
C SER A 68 -0.85 11.10 26.75
N ALA A 69 -1.22 11.93 27.72
CA ALA A 69 -0.64 11.94 29.07
C ALA A 69 -1.11 10.73 29.90
N LEU A 70 -2.30 10.19 29.62
CA LEU A 70 -2.95 9.13 30.39
C LEU A 70 -2.96 7.77 29.67
N ILE A 71 -2.61 7.73 28.37
CA ILE A 71 -2.82 6.58 27.51
C ILE A 71 -1.55 5.77 27.33
N THR A 72 -1.68 4.46 27.50
CA THR A 72 -0.64 3.45 27.25
C THR A 72 -0.30 3.35 25.75
N ALA A 73 0.92 2.89 25.44
CA ALA A 73 1.36 2.67 24.06
C ALA A 73 0.37 1.84 23.20
N PRO A 74 -0.27 0.78 23.71
CA PRO A 74 -1.31 0.05 22.96
C PRO A 74 -2.47 0.93 22.51
N THR A 75 -2.95 1.83 23.37
CA THR A 75 -4.08 2.70 23.05
C THR A 75 -3.68 3.74 22.00
N ARG A 76 -2.47 4.30 22.06
CA ARG A 76 -1.95 5.19 21.00
C ARG A 76 -1.92 4.48 19.63
N LEU A 77 -1.44 3.24 19.61
CA LEU A 77 -1.41 2.43 18.39
C LEU A 77 -2.83 2.18 17.86
N THR A 78 -3.77 1.82 18.74
CA THR A 78 -5.16 1.53 18.36
C THR A 78 -5.86 2.77 17.80
N VAL A 79 -5.66 3.95 18.41
CA VAL A 79 -6.21 5.22 17.92
C VAL A 79 -5.62 5.58 16.55
N ALA A 80 -4.30 5.50 16.39
CA ALA A 80 -3.64 5.78 15.11
C ALA A 80 -4.09 4.82 14.01
N PHE A 81 -4.20 3.53 14.32
CA PHE A 81 -4.72 2.51 13.41
C PHE A 81 -6.18 2.80 13.01
N GLY A 82 -7.05 3.07 13.99
CA GLY A 82 -8.47 3.38 13.75
C GLY A 82 -8.64 4.62 12.89
N HIS A 83 -7.85 5.67 13.11
CA HIS A 83 -7.86 6.88 12.29
C HIS A 83 -7.47 6.60 10.83
N THR A 84 -6.40 5.85 10.61
CA THR A 84 -5.96 5.46 9.26
C THR A 84 -6.99 4.59 8.57
N VAL A 85 -7.53 3.57 9.26
CA VAL A 85 -8.58 2.70 8.71
C VAL A 85 -9.87 3.49 8.40
N GLY A 86 -10.23 4.45 9.24
CA GLY A 86 -11.39 5.32 8.99
C GLY A 86 -11.25 6.14 7.72
N LYS A 87 -10.05 6.60 7.39
CA LYS A 87 -9.79 7.41 6.19
C LYS A 87 -9.73 6.59 4.89
N ILE A 88 -8.98 5.50 4.89
CA ILE A 88 -8.69 4.76 3.65
C ILE A 88 -9.28 3.34 3.60
N GLY A 89 -9.80 2.83 4.74
CA GLY A 89 -10.25 1.45 4.84
C GLY A 89 -11.42 1.11 3.91
N ILE A 90 -12.37 2.03 3.73
CA ILE A 90 -13.50 1.83 2.80
C ILE A 90 -13.01 1.72 1.36
N LEU A 91 -12.06 2.58 0.94
CA LEU A 91 -11.48 2.55 -0.41
C LEU A 91 -10.75 1.23 -0.65
N ILE A 92 -9.98 0.76 0.33
CA ILE A 92 -9.29 -0.53 0.28
C ILE A 92 -10.30 -1.69 0.18
N ALA A 93 -11.37 -1.66 0.95
CA ALA A 93 -12.41 -2.69 0.91
C ALA A 93 -13.11 -2.74 -0.46
N LEU A 94 -13.49 -1.58 -1.00
CA LEU A 94 -14.12 -1.49 -2.33
C LEU A 94 -13.16 -1.96 -3.43
N ALA A 95 -11.90 -1.55 -3.39
CA ALA A 95 -10.89 -2.01 -4.34
C ALA A 95 -10.70 -3.53 -4.28
N SER A 96 -10.74 -4.12 -3.07
CA SER A 96 -10.67 -5.59 -2.90
C SER A 96 -11.86 -6.30 -3.54
N ILE A 97 -13.08 -5.76 -3.37
CA ILE A 97 -14.29 -6.31 -3.98
C ILE A 97 -14.21 -6.23 -5.51
N ILE A 98 -13.82 -5.07 -6.06
CA ILE A 98 -13.64 -4.91 -7.50
C ILE A 98 -12.60 -5.89 -8.02
N GLY A 99 -11.47 -6.03 -7.32
CA GLY A 99 -10.42 -6.98 -7.66
C GLY A 99 -10.94 -8.43 -7.71
N GLN A 100 -11.68 -8.83 -6.70
CA GLN A 100 -12.26 -10.17 -6.63
C GLN A 100 -13.27 -10.40 -7.78
N CYS A 101 -14.14 -9.43 -8.06
CA CYS A 101 -15.07 -9.51 -9.20
C CYS A 101 -14.35 -9.67 -10.55
N LEU A 102 -13.25 -8.93 -10.77
CA LEU A 102 -12.43 -9.04 -11.98
C LEU A 102 -11.77 -10.42 -12.13
N LEU A 103 -11.39 -11.05 -11.02
CA LEU A 103 -10.84 -12.40 -11.00
C LEU A 103 -11.90 -13.45 -11.30
N GLU A 104 -13.01 -13.43 -10.57
CA GLU A 104 -14.08 -14.42 -10.71
C GLU A 104 -14.77 -14.35 -12.08
N SER A 105 -14.94 -13.16 -12.63
CA SER A 105 -15.47 -12.97 -13.99
C SER A 105 -14.50 -13.34 -15.10
N GLN A 106 -13.24 -13.66 -14.77
CA GLN A 106 -12.15 -13.87 -15.72
C GLN A 106 -11.84 -12.65 -16.62
N ALA A 107 -12.41 -11.50 -16.32
CA ALA A 107 -12.17 -10.26 -17.09
C ALA A 107 -10.69 -9.89 -17.12
N ALA A 108 -9.97 -10.10 -16.02
CA ALA A 108 -8.54 -9.90 -15.95
C ALA A 108 -7.77 -10.76 -16.98
N ALA A 109 -8.11 -12.03 -17.13
CA ALA A 109 -7.49 -12.92 -18.12
C ALA A 109 -7.80 -12.48 -19.56
N VAL A 110 -9.02 -11.99 -19.81
CA VAL A 110 -9.42 -11.44 -21.13
C VAL A 110 -8.62 -10.20 -21.48
N ILE A 111 -8.40 -9.29 -20.55
CA ILE A 111 -7.58 -8.07 -20.75
C ILE A 111 -6.17 -8.47 -21.19
N VAL A 112 -5.55 -9.40 -20.49
CA VAL A 112 -4.20 -9.87 -20.80
C VAL A 112 -4.14 -10.55 -22.16
N ASP A 113 -5.09 -11.44 -22.48
CA ASP A 113 -5.16 -12.12 -23.78
C ASP A 113 -5.33 -11.11 -24.94
N ARG A 114 -6.16 -10.10 -24.77
CA ARG A 114 -6.34 -9.03 -25.76
C ARG A 114 -5.06 -8.25 -26.00
N LEU A 115 -4.37 -7.83 -24.95
CA LEU A 115 -3.11 -7.10 -25.07
C LEU A 115 -2.02 -7.95 -25.73
N LEU A 116 -1.93 -9.23 -25.37
CA LEU A 116 -1.00 -10.17 -26.01
C LEU A 116 -1.29 -10.36 -27.51
N LYS A 117 -2.57 -10.42 -27.89
CA LYS A 117 -2.96 -10.52 -29.31
C LYS A 117 -2.62 -9.26 -30.09
N LEU A 118 -2.76 -8.07 -29.47
CA LEU A 118 -2.44 -6.81 -30.11
C LEU A 118 -0.93 -6.59 -30.29
N THR A 119 -0.12 -6.96 -29.32
CA THR A 119 1.33 -6.73 -29.34
C THR A 119 2.11 -7.85 -30.03
N GLY A 120 1.53 -9.04 -30.10
CA GLY A 120 2.16 -10.24 -30.63
C GLY A 120 3.21 -10.86 -29.70
N PRO A 121 3.67 -12.09 -30.00
CA PRO A 121 4.55 -12.86 -29.13
C PRO A 121 5.96 -12.25 -28.95
N LYS A 122 6.40 -11.43 -29.92
CA LYS A 122 7.71 -10.76 -29.83
C LYS A 122 7.77 -9.67 -28.77
N ARG A 123 6.61 -9.06 -28.45
CA ARG A 123 6.44 -8.00 -27.45
C ARG A 123 5.64 -8.49 -26.24
N ALA A 124 5.74 -9.77 -25.91
CA ALA A 124 5.07 -10.33 -24.75
C ALA A 124 5.47 -9.67 -23.41
N PRO A 125 6.73 -9.29 -23.16
CA PRO A 125 7.09 -8.58 -21.94
C PRO A 125 6.35 -7.24 -21.78
N GLU A 126 6.25 -6.45 -22.86
CA GLU A 126 5.57 -5.16 -22.85
C GLU A 126 4.05 -5.34 -22.64
N ALA A 127 3.46 -6.36 -23.27
CA ALA A 127 2.06 -6.70 -23.04
C ALA A 127 1.80 -7.10 -21.59
N LEU A 128 2.68 -7.90 -20.98
CA LEU A 128 2.57 -8.30 -19.58
C LEU A 128 2.74 -7.11 -18.64
N ALA A 129 3.69 -6.21 -18.91
CA ALA A 129 3.87 -4.99 -18.13
C ALA A 129 2.63 -4.08 -18.21
N ALA A 130 2.11 -3.83 -19.43
CA ALA A 130 0.91 -3.02 -19.64
C ALA A 130 -0.33 -3.66 -18.99
N SER A 131 -0.50 -4.98 -19.10
CA SER A 131 -1.60 -5.69 -18.47
C SER A 131 -1.53 -5.62 -16.95
N SER A 132 -0.34 -5.83 -16.39
CA SER A 132 -0.12 -5.75 -14.95
C SER A 132 -0.32 -4.33 -14.42
N PHE A 133 0.08 -3.32 -15.19
CA PHE A 133 -0.20 -1.92 -14.89
C PHE A 133 -1.70 -1.63 -14.87
N LEU A 134 -2.43 -1.97 -15.92
CA LEU A 134 -3.87 -1.71 -16.03
C LEU A 134 -4.66 -2.45 -14.94
N LEU A 135 -4.33 -3.71 -14.69
CA LEU A 135 -4.98 -4.50 -13.63
C LEU A 135 -4.58 -4.03 -12.24
N GLY A 136 -3.37 -3.49 -12.07
CA GLY A 136 -2.87 -2.98 -10.79
C GLY A 136 -3.54 -1.68 -10.33
N ILE A 137 -4.33 -1.01 -11.18
CA ILE A 137 -5.10 0.17 -10.79
C ILE A 137 -6.26 -0.20 -9.86
N PRO A 138 -7.20 -1.08 -10.27
CA PRO A 138 -8.33 -1.48 -9.43
C PRO A 138 -8.05 -2.68 -8.51
N VAL A 139 -6.93 -3.37 -8.68
CA VAL A 139 -6.63 -4.64 -7.99
C VAL A 139 -5.31 -4.51 -7.23
N PHE A 140 -5.25 -5.06 -6.02
CA PHE A 140 -3.99 -5.11 -5.29
C PHE A 140 -2.90 -5.86 -6.05
N PHE A 141 -1.70 -5.34 -5.98
CA PHE A 141 -0.52 -5.85 -6.68
C PHE A 141 -0.30 -7.37 -6.46
N ASP A 142 -0.42 -7.85 -5.23
CA ASP A 142 -0.23 -9.26 -4.90
C ASP A 142 -1.19 -10.16 -5.70
N THR A 143 -2.45 -9.76 -5.79
CA THR A 143 -3.49 -10.48 -6.51
C THR A 143 -3.20 -10.50 -8.02
N VAL A 144 -2.82 -9.35 -8.59
CA VAL A 144 -2.42 -9.25 -10.00
C VAL A 144 -1.22 -10.13 -10.28
N PHE A 145 -0.23 -10.10 -9.41
CA PHE A 145 0.98 -10.91 -9.55
C PHE A 145 0.65 -12.41 -9.56
N TYR A 146 -0.12 -12.89 -8.58
CA TYR A 146 -0.53 -14.29 -8.51
C TYR A 146 -1.35 -14.74 -9.74
N LEU A 147 -2.20 -13.86 -10.28
CA LEU A 147 -2.95 -14.15 -11.49
C LEU A 147 -2.03 -14.26 -12.72
N MET A 148 -1.02 -13.40 -12.82
CA MET A 148 -0.20 -13.30 -14.02
C MET A 148 0.98 -14.28 -14.06
N VAL A 149 1.42 -14.83 -12.93
CA VAL A 149 2.51 -15.83 -12.88
C VAL A 149 2.20 -17.09 -13.68
N PRO A 150 1.02 -17.73 -13.59
CA PRO A 150 0.67 -18.87 -14.44
C PRO A 150 0.68 -18.53 -15.93
N LEU A 151 0.25 -17.31 -16.28
CA LEU A 151 0.25 -16.83 -17.65
C LEU A 151 1.68 -16.64 -18.19
N ALA A 152 2.59 -16.10 -17.39
CA ALA A 152 4.00 -16.00 -17.74
C ALA A 152 4.63 -17.39 -17.97
N ARG A 153 4.22 -18.40 -17.20
CA ARG A 153 4.65 -19.81 -17.42
C ARG A 153 4.16 -20.35 -18.74
N SER A 154 2.87 -20.20 -19.04
CA SER A 154 2.29 -20.63 -20.32
C SER A 154 2.94 -19.94 -21.51
N LEU A 155 3.24 -18.64 -21.41
CA LEU A 155 3.97 -17.90 -22.45
C LEU A 155 5.40 -18.41 -22.63
N ARG A 156 6.10 -18.76 -21.55
CA ARG A 156 7.42 -19.36 -21.64
C ARG A 156 7.39 -20.65 -22.43
N GLU A 157 6.40 -21.51 -22.23
CA GLU A 157 6.24 -22.76 -22.97
C GLU A 157 6.04 -22.52 -24.47
N ARG A 158 5.35 -21.46 -24.84
CA ARG A 158 5.09 -21.08 -26.26
C ARG A 158 6.27 -20.37 -26.92
N VAL A 159 6.96 -19.49 -26.18
CA VAL A 159 8.05 -18.64 -26.72
C VAL A 159 9.44 -19.25 -26.48
N GLY A 160 9.55 -20.19 -25.55
CA GLY A 160 10.77 -20.98 -25.27
C GLY A 160 11.87 -20.27 -24.48
N LYS A 161 11.74 -18.96 -24.20
CA LYS A 161 12.79 -18.16 -23.55
C LYS A 161 12.18 -17.05 -22.66
N ASN A 162 13.04 -16.43 -21.81
CA ASN A 162 12.78 -15.15 -21.11
C ASN A 162 11.75 -15.17 -19.97
N TYR A 163 11.56 -16.29 -19.26
CA TYR A 163 10.63 -16.34 -18.12
C TYR A 163 10.90 -15.26 -17.07
N VAL A 164 12.17 -15.04 -16.73
CA VAL A 164 12.57 -14.01 -15.77
C VAL A 164 12.16 -12.61 -16.25
N LEU A 165 12.32 -12.33 -17.55
CA LEU A 165 11.90 -11.06 -18.12
C LEU A 165 10.36 -10.87 -18.04
N PHE A 166 9.59 -11.95 -18.24
CA PHE A 166 8.13 -11.90 -18.07
C PHE A 166 7.74 -11.58 -16.63
N ILE A 167 8.38 -12.22 -15.65
CA ILE A 167 8.15 -11.92 -14.23
C ILE A 167 8.56 -10.50 -13.89
N LEU A 168 9.72 -10.03 -14.35
CA LEU A 168 10.17 -8.65 -14.11
C LEU A 168 9.24 -7.62 -14.76
N ALA A 169 8.71 -7.91 -15.94
CA ALA A 169 7.74 -7.04 -16.62
C ALA A 169 6.43 -6.93 -15.83
N ILE A 170 5.92 -8.05 -15.31
CA ILE A 170 4.73 -8.07 -14.43
C ILE A 170 5.00 -7.27 -13.15
N LEU A 171 6.14 -7.50 -12.50
CA LEU A 171 6.54 -6.78 -11.30
C LEU A 171 6.64 -5.28 -11.56
N ALA A 172 7.29 -4.87 -12.64
CA ALA A 172 7.47 -3.46 -12.99
C ALA A 172 6.11 -2.77 -13.23
N GLY A 173 5.25 -3.33 -14.08
CA GLY A 173 3.95 -2.75 -14.38
C GLY A 173 3.05 -2.65 -13.15
N GLY A 174 2.92 -3.72 -12.39
CA GLY A 174 2.08 -3.78 -11.20
C GLY A 174 2.60 -2.88 -10.06
N SER A 175 3.92 -2.85 -9.82
CA SER A 175 4.51 -1.99 -8.80
C SER A 175 4.34 -0.51 -9.12
N ILE A 176 4.50 -0.11 -10.38
CA ILE A 176 4.30 1.28 -10.81
C ILE A 176 2.83 1.68 -10.59
N ALA A 177 1.88 0.85 -11.02
CA ALA A 177 0.46 1.12 -10.80
C ALA A 177 0.14 1.25 -9.31
N HIS A 178 0.59 0.28 -8.50
CA HIS A 178 0.31 0.24 -7.06
C HIS A 178 0.94 1.39 -6.27
N SER A 179 2.10 1.88 -6.72
CA SER A 179 2.83 2.94 -6.00
C SER A 179 2.47 4.35 -6.45
N LEU A 180 2.00 4.55 -7.69
CA LEU A 180 1.83 5.86 -8.28
C LEU A 180 0.39 6.19 -8.69
N VAL A 181 -0.48 5.20 -8.84
CA VAL A 181 -1.84 5.44 -9.38
C VAL A 181 -2.89 5.31 -8.28
N PRO A 182 -3.69 6.36 -8.01
CA PRO A 182 -4.88 6.23 -7.16
C PRO A 182 -5.88 5.23 -7.77
N PRO A 183 -6.68 4.53 -6.99
CA PRO A 183 -6.97 4.67 -5.56
C PRO A 183 -6.11 3.80 -4.62
N THR A 184 -4.90 3.43 -5.01
CA THR A 184 -4.04 2.62 -4.14
C THR A 184 -3.61 3.39 -2.87
N PRO A 185 -3.36 2.69 -1.75
CA PRO A 185 -3.11 3.33 -0.46
C PRO A 185 -1.90 4.27 -0.45
N GLY A 186 -0.84 3.95 -1.20
CA GLY A 186 0.39 4.74 -1.27
C GLY A 186 0.14 6.19 -1.71
N PRO A 187 -0.37 6.41 -2.93
CA PRO A 187 -0.71 7.73 -3.44
C PRO A 187 -1.71 8.48 -2.56
N LEU A 188 -2.71 7.80 -1.99
CA LEU A 188 -3.69 8.42 -1.12
C LEU A 188 -3.07 8.96 0.17
N LEU A 189 -2.17 8.21 0.81
CA LEU A 189 -1.46 8.65 2.01
C LEU A 189 -0.50 9.81 1.70
N VAL A 190 0.12 9.81 0.53
CA VAL A 190 0.98 10.92 0.07
C VAL A 190 0.13 12.17 -0.18
N ALA A 191 -1.02 12.04 -0.85
CA ALA A 191 -1.92 13.16 -1.10
C ALA A 191 -2.37 13.87 0.17
N GLU A 192 -2.62 13.13 1.25
CA GLU A 192 -2.97 13.70 2.56
C GLU A 192 -1.88 14.62 3.16
N GLN A 193 -0.63 14.50 2.71
CA GLN A 193 0.47 15.33 3.19
C GLN A 193 0.53 16.68 2.47
N PHE A 194 -0.11 16.82 1.32
CA PHE A 194 -0.15 18.06 0.55
C PHE A 194 -1.44 18.82 0.83
N GLU A 195 -1.32 20.13 1.13
CA GLU A 195 -2.44 20.98 1.55
C GLU A 195 -3.42 21.28 0.40
N ASP A 196 -2.93 21.33 -0.84
CA ASP A 196 -3.70 21.73 -2.02
C ASP A 196 -4.22 20.55 -2.86
N VAL A 197 -3.97 19.30 -2.45
CA VAL A 197 -4.32 18.12 -3.25
C VAL A 197 -5.53 17.41 -2.64
N SER A 198 -6.69 17.62 -3.24
CA SER A 198 -7.85 16.79 -2.87
C SER A 198 -7.75 15.42 -3.54
N ILE A 199 -8.19 14.37 -2.83
CA ILE A 199 -8.26 13.01 -3.37
C ILE A 199 -9.09 12.98 -4.67
N ALA A 200 -10.14 13.80 -4.74
CA ALA A 200 -10.98 13.92 -5.95
C ALA A 200 -10.23 14.48 -7.17
N ASN A 201 -9.22 15.32 -6.95
CA ASN A 201 -8.41 15.88 -8.04
C ASN A 201 -7.31 14.91 -8.52
N MET A 202 -7.04 13.84 -7.76
CA MET A 202 -6.05 12.81 -8.12
C MET A 202 -6.67 11.64 -8.89
N MET A 203 -7.98 11.47 -8.84
CA MET A 203 -8.72 10.42 -9.57
C MET A 203 -9.24 10.94 -10.91
#